data_56fbf3636e69114122c7e2ab00eea572
#
_entry.id   56fbf3636e69114122c7e2ab00eea572
#
_cell.length_a   1.000
_cell.length_b   1.000
_cell.length_c   1.000
_cell.angle_alpha   90.00
_cell.angle_beta   90.00
_cell.angle_gamma   90.00
#
_symmetry.space_group_name_H-M   'P 1'
#
loop_
_entity.id
_entity.type
_entity.pdbx_description
1 polymer ?
#
loop_
_entity_poly.entity_id
_entity_poly.type
_entity_poly.pdbx_seq_one_letter_code
_entity_poly.pdbx_strand_id
1 'polypeptide(L)'
;MTIYKEKCMKIWLDDIRPAPEVYVWCKSVNIAKRTIESAEEPILLIDCDHDLGDYAYDGGDGIKLLDWLAENERFYLIRLHTMNPVGRENMLRMIRRYW
;
A
#
# COMPACT_ATOMS: atom_id res chain seq x y z
N MET A 1 -36.14 0.54 -6.29
CA MET A 1 -35.18 0.01 -5.29
C MET A 1 -33.81 0.61 -5.53
N THR A 2 -33.21 1.16 -4.51
CA THR A 2 -31.89 1.75 -4.62
C THR A 2 -30.84 0.70 -4.34
N ILE A 3 -29.92 0.51 -5.28
CA ILE A 3 -28.79 -0.38 -5.09
C ILE A 3 -27.60 0.47 -4.63
N TYR A 4 -27.14 0.21 -3.43
CA TYR A 4 -25.94 0.88 -2.92
C TYR A 4 -24.72 0.10 -3.34
N LYS A 5 -23.85 0.74 -4.13
CA LYS A 5 -22.50 0.24 -4.29
C LYS A 5 -21.67 0.81 -3.14
N GLU A 6 -21.17 -0.06 -2.32
CA GLU A 6 -20.21 0.34 -1.32
C GLU A 6 -18.97 0.92 -1.99
N LYS A 7 -18.59 2.13 -1.61
CA LYS A 7 -17.37 2.75 -2.10
C LYS A 7 -16.19 2.13 -1.38
N CYS A 8 -15.19 1.72 -2.15
CA CYS A 8 -13.95 1.16 -1.63
C CYS A 8 -12.77 1.99 -2.12
N MET A 9 -11.77 2.10 -1.26
CA MET A 9 -10.53 2.81 -1.57
C MET A 9 -9.49 1.83 -2.08
N LYS A 10 -8.77 2.22 -3.12
CA LYS A 10 -7.57 1.54 -3.60
C LYS A 10 -6.40 2.49 -3.46
N ILE A 11 -5.30 2.01 -2.91
CA ILE A 11 -4.10 2.80 -2.65
C ILE A 11 -2.97 2.35 -3.56
N TRP A 12 -2.27 3.32 -4.12
CA TRP A 12 -1.10 3.11 -4.97
C TRP A 12 0.10 3.74 -4.28
N LEU A 13 1.06 2.91 -3.84
CA LEU A 13 2.29 3.35 -3.20
C LEU A 13 3.43 3.29 -4.21
N ASP A 14 3.84 4.45 -4.69
CA ASP A 14 4.93 4.60 -5.65
C ASP A 14 5.39 6.05 -5.65
N ASP A 15 6.69 6.28 -5.70
CA ASP A 15 7.26 7.64 -5.68
C ASP A 15 7.25 8.31 -7.06
N ILE A 16 7.30 7.52 -8.14
CA ILE A 16 7.47 8.02 -9.50
C ILE A 16 6.29 7.67 -10.41
N ARG A 17 5.86 6.41 -10.40
CA ARG A 17 4.80 5.96 -11.31
C ARG A 17 3.46 6.52 -10.87
N PRO A 18 2.78 7.29 -11.75
CA PRO A 18 1.46 7.82 -11.41
C PRO A 18 0.47 6.70 -11.12
N ALA A 19 -0.39 6.94 -10.15
CA ALA A 19 -1.45 6.02 -9.82
C ALA A 19 -2.41 5.85 -11.01
N PRO A 20 -2.87 4.62 -11.28
CA PRO A 20 -3.96 4.42 -12.23
C PRO A 20 -5.22 5.15 -11.76
N GLU A 21 -6.17 5.37 -12.68
CA GLU A 21 -7.46 5.95 -12.33
C GLU A 21 -8.10 5.21 -11.16
N VAL A 22 -8.82 5.93 -10.34
CA VAL A 22 -9.52 5.51 -9.12
C VAL A 22 -8.64 5.07 -7.96
N TYR A 23 -7.32 5.08 -8.11
CA TYR A 23 -6.41 4.84 -7.00
C TYR A 23 -6.02 6.15 -6.31
N VAL A 24 -5.84 6.09 -5.00
CA VAL A 24 -5.24 7.19 -4.24
C VAL A 24 -3.72 7.05 -4.29
N TRP A 25 -3.04 8.05 -4.82
CA TRP A 25 -1.59 8.03 -4.97
C TRP A 25 -0.89 8.48 -3.70
N CYS A 26 -0.13 7.57 -3.11
CA CYS A 26 0.72 7.83 -1.95
C CYS A 26 2.18 7.66 -2.35
N LYS A 27 2.97 8.72 -2.23
CA LYS A 27 4.38 8.70 -2.66
C LYS A 27 5.34 8.21 -1.60
N SER A 28 4.90 8.14 -0.34
CA SER A 28 5.73 7.66 0.76
C SER A 28 4.92 6.75 1.68
N VAL A 29 5.64 5.97 2.47
CA VAL A 29 5.03 5.09 3.48
C VAL A 29 4.23 5.89 4.50
N ASN A 30 4.78 7.01 4.98
CA ASN A 30 4.07 7.81 5.99
C ASN A 30 2.80 8.45 5.41
N ILE A 31 2.81 8.87 4.14
CA ILE A 31 1.60 9.35 3.47
C ILE A 31 0.57 8.23 3.40
N ALA A 32 0.98 7.02 3.03
CA ALA A 32 0.08 5.87 2.98
C ALA A 32 -0.52 5.56 4.35
N LYS A 33 0.29 5.58 5.41
CA LYS A 33 -0.20 5.37 6.78
C LYS A 33 -1.28 6.38 7.16
N ARG A 34 -1.04 7.65 6.91
CA ARG A 34 -2.03 8.71 7.20
C ARG A 34 -3.30 8.53 6.39
N THR A 35 -3.17 8.16 5.13
CA THR A 35 -4.31 7.89 4.26
C THR A 35 -5.15 6.74 4.80
N ILE A 36 -4.51 5.66 5.22
CA ILE A 36 -5.18 4.48 5.78
C ILE A 36 -5.88 4.84 7.09
N GLU A 37 -5.20 5.56 7.98
CA GLU A 37 -5.75 5.94 9.29
C GLU A 37 -6.92 6.90 9.18
N SER A 38 -6.94 7.76 8.18
CA SER A 38 -8.02 8.74 7.97
C SER A 38 -9.11 8.26 7.01
N ALA A 39 -8.97 7.07 6.45
CA ALA A 39 -9.92 6.56 5.47
C ALA A 39 -11.31 6.37 6.07
N GLU A 40 -12.32 6.94 5.42
CA GLU A 40 -13.73 6.74 5.78
C GLU A 40 -14.35 5.59 5.01
N GLU A 41 -13.70 5.15 3.95
CA GLU A 41 -14.14 4.04 3.10
C GLU A 41 -13.31 2.79 3.38
N PRO A 42 -13.88 1.59 3.21
CA PRO A 42 -13.10 0.36 3.30
C PRO A 42 -11.95 0.36 2.28
N ILE A 43 -10.80 -0.13 2.70
CA ILE A 43 -9.64 -0.26 1.83
C ILE A 43 -9.67 -1.63 1.17
N LEU A 44 -9.88 -1.65 -0.14
CA LEU A 44 -10.00 -2.87 -0.92
C LEU A 44 -8.64 -3.45 -1.29
N LEU A 45 -7.69 -2.59 -1.64
CA LEU A 45 -6.42 -3.01 -2.22
C LEU A 45 -5.35 -1.96 -1.97
N ILE A 46 -4.16 -2.41 -1.66
CA ILE A 46 -2.95 -1.59 -1.62
C ILE A 46 -1.96 -2.17 -2.63
N ASP A 47 -1.64 -1.40 -3.66
CA ASP A 47 -0.69 -1.81 -4.69
C ASP A 47 0.62 -1.09 -4.44
N CYS A 48 1.67 -1.84 -4.12
CA CYS A 48 2.91 -1.32 -3.56
C CYS A 48 4.11 -1.52 -4.47
N ASP A 49 4.91 -0.46 -4.63
CA ASP A 49 6.30 -0.57 -5.01
C ASP A 49 7.16 -0.84 -3.77
N HIS A 50 8.37 -1.36 -3.95
CA HIS A 50 9.35 -1.54 -2.88
C HIS A 50 10.22 -0.30 -2.72
N ASP A 51 10.88 0.14 -3.79
CA ASP A 51 11.83 1.24 -3.74
C ASP A 51 11.12 2.57 -3.92
N LEU A 52 11.19 3.43 -2.92
CA LEU A 52 10.52 4.72 -2.93
C LEU A 52 11.46 5.90 -3.15
N GLY A 53 12.70 5.61 -3.58
CA GLY A 53 13.65 6.63 -4.02
C GLY A 53 13.83 7.75 -3.01
N ASP A 54 13.65 8.99 -3.47
CA ASP A 54 13.81 10.17 -2.63
C ASP A 54 12.77 10.25 -1.51
N TYR A 55 11.66 9.53 -1.63
CA TYR A 55 10.61 9.50 -0.61
C TYR A 55 10.85 8.44 0.47
N ALA A 56 11.93 7.66 0.38
CA ALA A 56 12.25 6.65 1.40
C ALA A 56 12.61 7.29 2.76
N TYR A 57 13.01 8.57 2.78
CA TYR A 57 13.20 9.29 4.04
C TYR A 57 11.91 9.41 4.86
N ASP A 58 10.76 9.33 4.22
CA ASP A 58 9.45 9.53 4.83
C ASP A 58 8.77 8.19 5.16
N GLY A 59 9.43 7.38 5.95
CA GLY A 59 8.89 6.11 6.45
C GLY A 59 9.53 4.85 5.88
N GLY A 60 10.56 4.97 5.06
CA GLY A 60 11.29 3.83 4.48
C GLY A 60 10.75 3.41 3.12
N ASP A 61 11.23 2.27 2.65
CA ASP A 61 10.73 1.63 1.43
C ASP A 61 9.41 0.90 1.68
N GLY A 62 8.79 0.42 0.60
CA GLY A 62 7.44 -0.15 0.66
C GLY A 62 7.24 -1.26 1.68
N ILE A 63 8.27 -2.06 1.95
CA ILE A 63 8.19 -3.13 2.95
C ILE A 63 7.86 -2.59 4.35
N LYS A 64 8.22 -1.34 4.64
CA LYS A 64 7.91 -0.73 5.95
C LYS A 64 6.41 -0.50 6.13
N LEU A 65 5.67 -0.30 5.05
CA LEU A 65 4.22 -0.26 5.13
C LEU A 65 3.66 -1.62 5.54
N LEU A 66 4.18 -2.71 4.96
CA LEU A 66 3.76 -4.07 5.33
C LEU A 66 4.08 -4.38 6.78
N ASP A 67 5.26 -3.96 7.28
CA ASP A 67 5.62 -4.09 8.69
C ASP A 67 4.57 -3.43 9.58
N TRP A 68 4.22 -2.20 9.27
CA TRP A 68 3.26 -1.42 10.05
C TRP A 68 1.86 -2.04 9.99
N LEU A 69 1.44 -2.50 8.81
CA LEU A 69 0.14 -3.16 8.66
C LEU A 69 0.08 -4.44 9.50
N ALA A 70 1.13 -5.26 9.47
CA ALA A 70 1.20 -6.48 10.27
C ALA A 70 1.19 -6.20 11.77
N GLU A 71 1.96 -5.20 12.22
CA GLU A 71 1.99 -4.78 13.62
C GLU A 71 0.62 -4.32 14.14
N ASN A 72 -0.17 -3.72 13.27
CA ASN A 72 -1.50 -3.22 13.60
C ASN A 72 -2.62 -4.18 13.21
N GLU A 73 -2.27 -5.38 12.76
CA GLU A 73 -3.23 -6.42 12.34
C GLU A 73 -4.21 -5.92 11.28
N ARG A 74 -3.70 -5.12 10.34
CA ARG A 74 -4.47 -4.56 9.23
C ARG A 74 -4.13 -5.31 7.95
N PHE A 75 -4.81 -6.41 7.68
CA PHE A 75 -4.47 -7.32 6.59
C PHE A 75 -5.33 -7.09 5.35
N TYR A 76 -5.07 -5.97 4.67
CA TYR A 76 -5.71 -5.67 3.39
C TYR A 76 -5.12 -6.53 2.28
N LEU A 77 -5.84 -6.67 1.17
CA LEU A 77 -5.30 -7.30 -0.02
C LEU A 77 -4.12 -6.48 -0.54
N ILE A 78 -2.98 -7.12 -0.76
CA ILE A 78 -1.76 -6.49 -1.24
C ILE A 78 -1.43 -6.98 -2.63
N ARG A 79 -1.11 -6.06 -3.52
CA ARG A 79 -0.51 -6.34 -4.82
C ARG A 79 0.86 -5.67 -4.87
N LEU A 80 1.81 -6.28 -5.56
CA LEU A 80 3.16 -5.74 -5.70
C LEU A 80 3.42 -5.42 -7.16
N HIS A 81 3.96 -4.22 -7.42
CA HIS A 81 4.33 -3.81 -8.78
C HIS A 81 5.79 -3.38 -8.88
N THR A 82 6.64 -3.86 -7.97
CA THR A 82 8.05 -3.49 -7.93
C THR A 82 8.87 -4.20 -8.99
N MET A 83 9.88 -3.50 -9.50
CA MET A 83 10.90 -4.06 -10.41
C MET A 83 12.13 -4.59 -9.67
N ASN A 84 12.18 -4.46 -8.35
CA ASN A 84 13.26 -4.97 -7.52
C ASN A 84 12.97 -6.41 -7.10
N PRO A 85 13.67 -7.43 -7.66
CA PRO A 85 13.33 -8.82 -7.36
C PRO A 85 13.64 -9.22 -5.91
N VAL A 86 14.67 -8.66 -5.30
CA VAL A 86 14.99 -8.92 -3.89
C VAL A 86 13.94 -8.30 -2.98
N GLY A 87 13.58 -7.04 -3.23
CA GLY A 87 12.52 -6.36 -2.48
C GLY A 87 11.18 -7.06 -2.61
N ARG A 88 10.83 -7.49 -3.82
CA ARG A 88 9.61 -8.25 -4.08
C ARG A 88 9.58 -9.54 -3.27
N GLU A 89 10.65 -10.31 -3.28
CA GLU A 89 10.70 -11.57 -2.53
C GLU A 89 10.58 -11.34 -1.02
N ASN A 90 11.23 -10.31 -0.50
CA ASN A 90 11.12 -9.97 0.92
C ASN A 90 9.69 -9.60 1.30
N MET A 91 9.00 -8.83 0.46
CA MET A 91 7.60 -8.46 0.68
C MET A 91 6.68 -9.67 0.59
N LEU A 92 6.89 -10.55 -0.39
CA LEU A 92 6.10 -11.78 -0.52
C LEU A 92 6.27 -12.69 0.68
N ARG A 93 7.51 -12.82 1.17
CA ARG A 93 7.80 -13.65 2.36
C ARG A 93 7.05 -13.12 3.57
N MET A 94 6.97 -11.82 3.73
CA MET A 94 6.25 -11.18 4.80
C MET A 94 4.75 -11.42 4.69
N ILE A 95 4.20 -11.28 3.48
CA ILE A 95 2.78 -11.55 3.24
C ILE A 95 2.45 -13.00 3.56
N ARG A 96 3.25 -13.95 3.10
CA ARG A 96 3.05 -15.38 3.39
C ARG A 96 3.09 -15.69 4.87
N ARG A 97 3.87 -14.94 5.64
CA ARG A 97 4.00 -15.17 7.07
C ARG A 97 2.84 -14.60 7.89
N TYR A 98 2.34 -13.44 7.56
CA TYR A 98 1.41 -12.70 8.41
C TYR A 98 -0.01 -12.55 7.85
N TRP A 99 -0.18 -12.62 6.53
CA TRP A 99 -1.49 -12.41 5.88
C TRP A 99 -2.38 -13.65 5.81
#